data_40dae36fa17a65eb57ef61de9daf35a5
#
_entry.id   40dae36fa17a65eb57ef61de9daf35a5
#
_cell.length_a   1.000
_cell.length_b   1.000
_cell.length_c   1.000
_cell.angle_alpha   90.00
_cell.angle_beta   90.00
_cell.angle_gamma   90.00
#
_symmetry.space_group_name_H-M   'P 1'
#
loop_
_entity.id
_entity.type
_entity.pdbx_description
1 polymer ?
#
loop_
_entity_poly.entity_id
_entity_poly.type
_entity_poly.pdbx_seq_one_letter_code
_entity_poly.pdbx_strand_id
1 'polypeptide(L)'
;IFYHQESEIGQLPLDAPFDNYFIGESHRVGNEVIPEPFDFSKKNYMSLKDKHNFLIHTIFPEVFENREINLTERDKNYLYKCMSILPRESHKPVYDREKYFDSYCKFFLFGDNHATIPPNIRLFNKVGLAYGFLIDSAYIVDFDNNVEFFLSAVVYGNENGIINDDTYDYESLTIPFLSELGRVIYEFELFRDKDYIPDLNRFKLEY
;
A
#
# COMPACT_ATOMS: atom_id res chain seq x y z
N ILE A 1 -8.66 18.80 5.79
CA ILE A 1 -7.87 20.00 5.46
C ILE A 1 -6.60 19.48 4.81
N PHE A 2 -6.56 19.49 3.48
CA PHE A 2 -5.32 19.19 2.75
C PHE A 2 -4.46 20.45 2.81
N TYR A 3 -3.38 20.42 3.55
CA TYR A 3 -2.33 21.43 3.41
C TYR A 3 -1.64 21.17 2.07
N HIS A 4 -1.83 22.08 1.11
CA HIS A 4 -0.88 22.28 0.04
C HIS A 4 0.38 22.90 0.68
N GLN A 5 1.23 22.05 1.22
CA GLN A 5 2.60 22.44 1.42
C GLN A 5 3.26 22.24 0.05
N GLU A 6 3.70 23.33 -0.58
CA GLU A 6 4.72 23.21 -1.62
C GLU A 6 5.89 22.52 -0.95
N SER A 7 6.00 21.20 -1.18
CA SER A 7 7.19 20.49 -0.79
C SER A 7 8.31 21.10 -1.60
N GLU A 8 9.27 21.76 -0.94
CA GLU A 8 10.57 21.95 -1.55
C GLU A 8 11.06 20.55 -1.93
N ILE A 9 10.89 20.22 -3.19
CA ILE A 9 11.45 19.00 -3.78
C ILE A 9 12.93 19.18 -3.59
N GLY A 10 13.53 18.38 -2.71
CA GLY A 10 14.98 18.39 -2.54
C GLY A 10 15.58 18.22 -3.93
N GLN A 11 16.42 19.16 -4.35
CA GLN A 11 17.01 19.27 -5.69
C GLN A 11 18.06 18.18 -5.98
N LEU A 12 17.94 17.02 -5.37
CA LEU A 12 18.75 15.88 -5.78
C LEU A 12 17.94 15.17 -6.86
N PRO A 13 18.43 15.14 -8.13
CA PRO A 13 17.90 14.21 -9.09
C PRO A 13 18.05 12.84 -8.44
N LEU A 14 16.94 12.21 -8.14
CA LEU A 14 16.92 10.78 -7.91
C LEU A 14 17.39 10.21 -9.25
N ASP A 15 18.63 9.75 -9.33
CA ASP A 15 19.12 8.90 -10.41
C ASP A 15 18.40 7.55 -10.31
N ALA A 16 17.08 7.59 -10.44
CA ALA A 16 16.32 6.39 -10.62
C ALA A 16 16.38 6.07 -12.12
N PRO A 17 16.97 4.97 -12.52
CA PRO A 17 17.03 4.55 -13.89
C PRO A 17 15.63 4.08 -14.32
N PHE A 18 14.77 5.03 -14.67
CA PHE A 18 13.55 4.71 -15.36
C PHE A 18 13.84 4.75 -16.85
N ASP A 19 13.70 3.62 -17.49
CA ASP A 19 13.92 3.50 -18.92
C ASP A 19 12.80 4.18 -19.74
N ASN A 20 11.65 4.49 -19.10
CA ASN A 20 10.54 5.14 -19.76
C ASN A 20 9.65 5.95 -18.77
N TYR A 21 9.46 7.23 -19.05
CA TYR A 21 8.54 8.12 -18.33
C TYR A 21 7.20 8.31 -19.05
N PHE A 22 7.04 7.77 -20.23
CA PHE A 22 5.86 7.92 -21.06
C PHE A 22 4.96 6.69 -20.92
N ILE A 23 3.75 6.91 -20.38
CA ILE A 23 2.80 5.84 -20.03
C ILE A 23 1.48 6.07 -20.76
N GLY A 24 0.82 4.97 -21.14
CA GLY A 24 -0.42 4.96 -21.90
C GLY A 24 -0.21 5.19 -23.40
N GLU A 25 -1.29 5.20 -24.15
CA GLU A 25 -1.31 5.50 -25.60
C GLU A 25 -1.74 6.94 -25.84
N SER A 26 -2.59 7.44 -24.95
CA SER A 26 -3.13 8.79 -24.97
C SER A 26 -3.42 9.27 -23.54
N HIS A 27 -3.73 10.56 -23.39
CA HIS A 27 -4.13 11.10 -22.11
C HIS A 27 -5.18 12.20 -22.24
N ARG A 28 -5.98 12.41 -21.19
CA ARG A 28 -7.01 13.43 -21.15
C ARG A 28 -6.51 14.72 -20.50
N VAL A 29 -6.80 15.86 -21.15
CA VAL A 29 -6.60 17.21 -20.62
C VAL A 29 -7.93 17.94 -20.70
N GLY A 30 -8.58 18.16 -19.58
CA GLY A 30 -9.96 18.67 -19.56
C GLY A 30 -10.93 17.74 -20.30
N ASN A 31 -11.55 18.21 -21.38
CA ASN A 31 -12.46 17.40 -22.19
C ASN A 31 -11.81 16.80 -23.45
N GLU A 32 -10.55 17.08 -23.69
CA GLU A 32 -9.84 16.63 -24.91
C GLU A 32 -8.98 15.42 -24.60
N VAL A 33 -8.93 14.48 -25.55
CA VAL A 33 -8.00 13.35 -25.53
C VAL A 33 -6.85 13.70 -26.47
N ILE A 34 -5.65 13.74 -25.90
CA ILE A 34 -4.41 13.99 -26.64
C ILE A 34 -3.85 12.61 -27.03
N PRO A 35 -3.63 12.32 -28.34
CA PRO A 35 -3.17 11.02 -28.83
C PRO A 35 -1.65 10.86 -28.66
N GLU A 36 -1.16 11.05 -27.44
CA GLU A 36 0.24 10.92 -27.06
C GLU A 36 0.31 10.35 -25.64
N PRO A 37 1.32 9.52 -25.31
CA PRO A 37 1.55 9.04 -23.95
C PRO A 37 1.69 10.21 -22.95
N PHE A 38 1.29 9.95 -21.71
CA PHE A 38 1.44 10.94 -20.64
C PHE A 38 2.89 10.95 -20.11
N ASP A 39 3.49 12.15 -20.02
CA ASP A 39 4.84 12.35 -19.49
C ASP A 39 4.83 12.44 -17.96
N PHE A 40 5.35 11.40 -17.31
CA PHE A 40 5.50 11.33 -15.85
C PHE A 40 6.84 11.88 -15.34
N SER A 41 7.74 12.39 -16.19
CA SER A 41 9.08 12.84 -15.79
C SER A 41 9.09 13.92 -14.71
N LYS A 42 7.98 14.70 -14.61
CA LYS A 42 7.80 15.76 -13.60
C LYS A 42 6.88 15.36 -12.43
N LYS A 43 6.48 14.09 -12.35
CA LYS A 43 5.67 13.57 -11.25
C LYS A 43 6.56 13.01 -10.15
N ASN A 44 6.04 12.97 -8.92
CA ASN A 44 6.72 12.27 -7.83
C ASN A 44 6.68 10.76 -8.08
N TYR A 45 7.80 10.12 -7.87
CA TYR A 45 7.93 8.67 -8.02
C TYR A 45 8.84 8.08 -6.93
N MET A 46 8.66 6.81 -6.68
CA MET A 46 9.48 6.01 -5.78
C MET A 46 9.55 4.60 -6.33
N SER A 47 10.72 3.96 -6.26
CA SER A 47 10.80 2.55 -6.65
C SER A 47 10.02 1.66 -5.68
N LEU A 48 9.49 0.53 -6.19
CA LEU A 48 8.82 -0.46 -5.33
C LEU A 48 9.78 -0.99 -4.25
N LYS A 49 11.05 -1.15 -4.58
CA LYS A 49 12.09 -1.58 -3.65
C LYS A 49 12.31 -0.56 -2.52
N ASP A 50 12.36 0.73 -2.84
CA ASP A 50 12.54 1.77 -1.81
C ASP A 50 11.32 1.88 -0.92
N LYS A 51 10.12 1.78 -1.51
CA LYS A 51 8.87 1.75 -0.74
C LYS A 51 8.82 0.54 0.20
N HIS A 52 9.24 -0.64 -0.27
CA HIS A 52 9.32 -1.85 0.54
C HIS A 52 10.32 -1.69 1.69
N ASN A 53 11.54 -1.22 1.38
CA ASN A 53 12.57 -0.96 2.39
C ASN A 53 12.12 0.09 3.42
N PHE A 54 11.41 1.13 2.97
CA PHE A 54 10.85 2.15 3.87
C PHE A 54 9.81 1.54 4.81
N LEU A 55 8.97 0.63 4.33
CA LEU A 55 8.02 -0.09 5.17
C LEU A 55 8.75 -0.96 6.21
N ILE A 56 9.75 -1.76 5.79
CA ILE A 56 10.56 -2.56 6.73
C ILE A 56 11.19 -1.65 7.78
N HIS A 57 11.80 -0.54 7.37
CA HIS A 57 12.42 0.42 8.29
C HIS A 57 11.39 1.06 9.26
N THR A 58 10.16 1.25 8.82
CA THR A 58 9.08 1.79 9.66
C THR A 58 8.67 0.78 10.72
N ILE A 59 8.54 -0.49 10.37
CA ILE A 59 8.06 -1.57 11.26
C ILE A 59 9.21 -2.11 12.14
N PHE A 60 10.41 -2.26 11.58
CA PHE A 60 11.60 -2.82 12.23
C PHE A 60 12.81 -1.88 12.03
N PRO A 61 12.80 -0.67 12.64
CA PRO A 61 13.90 0.29 12.49
C PRO A 61 15.24 -0.27 12.94
N GLU A 62 15.23 -1.24 13.87
CA GLU A 62 16.41 -1.91 14.41
C GLU A 62 17.20 -2.73 13.37
N VAL A 63 16.60 -3.04 12.22
CA VAL A 63 17.27 -3.79 11.13
C VAL A 63 18.25 -2.89 10.34
N PHE A 64 18.11 -1.57 10.43
CA PHE A 64 18.89 -0.62 9.66
C PHE A 64 19.86 0.14 10.57
N GLU A 65 21.12 -0.28 10.62
CA GLU A 65 22.17 0.43 11.33
C GLU A 65 22.35 1.86 10.78
N ASN A 66 22.51 2.85 11.68
CA ASN A 66 22.77 4.25 11.36
C ASN A 66 21.71 4.99 10.50
N ARG A 67 20.48 4.48 10.46
CA ARG A 67 19.33 5.10 9.75
C ARG A 67 18.13 5.22 10.66
N GLU A 68 18.29 5.80 11.82
CA GLU A 68 17.19 5.97 12.76
C GLU A 68 16.15 6.95 12.21
N ILE A 69 14.89 6.53 12.19
CA ILE A 69 13.77 7.44 12.04
C ILE A 69 13.53 8.06 13.42
N ASN A 70 13.65 9.38 13.53
CA ASN A 70 13.46 10.08 14.81
C ASN A 70 11.98 10.12 15.21
N LEU A 71 11.46 8.97 15.62
CA LEU A 71 10.10 8.79 16.16
C LEU A 71 10.17 8.29 17.58
N THR A 72 9.37 8.90 18.45
CA THR A 72 9.17 8.38 19.81
C THR A 72 8.35 7.08 19.75
N GLU A 73 8.36 6.29 20.84
CA GLU A 73 7.49 5.09 20.91
C GLU A 73 6.00 5.43 20.76
N ARG A 74 5.59 6.59 21.25
CA ARG A 74 4.22 7.09 21.05
C ARG A 74 3.90 7.35 19.59
N ASP A 75 4.85 7.93 18.83
CA ASP A 75 4.68 8.21 17.40
C ASP A 75 4.63 6.91 16.59
N LYS A 76 5.48 5.93 16.92
CA LYS A 76 5.47 4.61 16.30
C LYS A 76 4.14 3.90 16.53
N ASN A 77 3.67 3.84 17.76
CA ASN A 77 2.38 3.23 18.11
C ASN A 77 1.21 3.90 17.36
N TYR A 78 1.23 5.24 17.28
CA TYR A 78 0.23 5.98 16.53
C TYR A 78 0.29 5.66 15.04
N LEU A 79 1.49 5.61 14.46
CA LEU A 79 1.70 5.26 13.06
C LEU A 79 1.22 3.83 12.75
N TYR A 80 1.58 2.85 13.59
CA TYR A 80 1.14 1.46 13.45
C TYR A 80 -0.40 1.36 13.53
N LYS A 81 -1.00 2.10 14.46
CA LYS A 81 -2.46 2.18 14.56
C LYS A 81 -3.08 2.75 13.28
N CYS A 82 -2.56 3.86 12.74
CA CYS A 82 -3.04 4.43 11.49
C CYS A 82 -2.86 3.50 10.29
N MET A 83 -1.79 2.70 10.27
CA MET A 83 -1.51 1.75 9.19
C MET A 83 -2.41 0.51 9.25
N SER A 84 -2.91 0.13 10.41
CA SER A 84 -3.60 -1.15 10.62
C SER A 84 -5.08 -1.05 10.97
N ILE A 85 -5.57 0.13 11.36
CA ILE A 85 -6.98 0.35 11.71
C ILE A 85 -7.91 0.00 10.55
N LEU A 86 -9.03 -0.60 10.86
CA LEU A 86 -10.11 -0.88 9.92
C LEU A 86 -11.18 0.21 10.00
N PRO A 87 -11.92 0.50 8.92
CA PRO A 87 -12.98 1.51 8.94
C PRO A 87 -13.99 1.32 10.08
N ARG A 88 -14.34 0.08 10.42
CA ARG A 88 -15.27 -0.24 11.52
C ARG A 88 -14.75 0.14 12.91
N GLU A 89 -13.44 0.29 13.08
CA GLU A 89 -12.77 0.59 14.35
C GLU A 89 -12.55 2.09 14.54
N SER A 90 -12.79 2.89 13.50
CA SER A 90 -12.63 4.34 13.56
C SER A 90 -13.79 5.01 14.31
N HIS A 91 -13.46 5.81 15.32
CA HIS A 91 -14.42 6.61 16.08
C HIS A 91 -14.58 8.04 15.56
N LYS A 92 -13.57 8.56 14.86
CA LYS A 92 -13.57 9.91 14.26
C LYS A 92 -12.70 9.93 12.99
N PRO A 93 -13.32 9.99 11.79
CA PRO A 93 -14.77 9.93 11.53
C PRO A 93 -15.34 8.53 11.77
N VAL A 94 -16.65 8.47 12.03
CA VAL A 94 -17.39 7.19 11.96
C VAL A 94 -17.70 6.94 10.50
N TYR A 95 -17.24 5.82 9.98
CA TYR A 95 -17.45 5.44 8.60
C TYR A 95 -18.75 4.63 8.41
N ASP A 96 -19.43 4.90 7.30
CA ASP A 96 -20.53 4.07 6.81
C ASP A 96 -19.98 2.70 6.35
N ARG A 97 -20.40 1.62 7.01
CA ARG A 97 -19.87 0.27 6.78
C ARG A 97 -20.23 -0.34 5.44
N GLU A 98 -21.29 0.15 4.78
CA GLU A 98 -21.68 -0.28 3.45
C GLU A 98 -20.75 0.29 2.37
N LYS A 99 -20.22 1.50 2.62
CA LYS A 99 -19.30 2.19 1.71
C LYS A 99 -17.83 1.94 2.04
N TYR A 100 -17.54 1.78 3.33
CA TYR A 100 -16.18 1.62 3.84
C TYR A 100 -16.08 0.31 4.62
N PHE A 101 -16.09 -0.79 3.90
CA PHE A 101 -15.93 -2.13 4.44
C PHE A 101 -14.48 -2.36 4.93
N ASP A 102 -14.22 -3.43 5.64
CA ASP A 102 -12.91 -3.67 6.29
C ASP A 102 -11.74 -3.64 5.32
N SER A 103 -11.90 -4.20 4.13
CA SER A 103 -10.86 -4.27 3.12
C SER A 103 -10.75 -3.02 2.22
N TYR A 104 -11.47 -1.93 2.53
CA TYR A 104 -11.50 -0.72 1.70
C TYR A 104 -10.11 -0.20 1.29
N CYS A 105 -9.10 -0.34 2.18
CA CYS A 105 -7.69 -0.05 1.91
C CYS A 105 -6.78 -1.20 2.35
N LYS A 106 -7.24 -2.45 2.31
CA LYS A 106 -6.50 -3.67 2.66
C LYS A 106 -6.56 -4.62 1.48
N PHE A 107 -5.81 -4.33 0.41
CA PHE A 107 -5.97 -5.05 -0.84
C PHE A 107 -5.44 -6.47 -0.80
N PHE A 108 -4.30 -6.71 -0.16
CA PHE A 108 -3.83 -8.08 0.03
C PHE A 108 -4.81 -8.91 0.86
N LEU A 109 -5.03 -10.14 0.50
CA LEU A 109 -5.92 -11.14 1.07
C LEU A 109 -7.42 -10.85 0.91
N PHE A 110 -7.87 -9.59 1.07
CA PHE A 110 -9.27 -9.26 1.31
C PHE A 110 -9.87 -8.24 0.33
N GLY A 111 -9.08 -7.59 -0.52
CA GLY A 111 -9.53 -6.45 -1.34
C GLY A 111 -10.68 -6.77 -2.30
N ASP A 112 -10.80 -8.02 -2.74
CA ASP A 112 -11.81 -8.49 -3.68
C ASP A 112 -13.14 -8.92 -3.03
N ASN A 113 -13.27 -8.72 -1.71
CA ASN A 113 -14.50 -9.04 -1.00
C ASN A 113 -14.80 -8.04 0.11
N HIS A 114 -16.06 -8.00 0.56
CA HIS A 114 -16.53 -7.12 1.63
C HIS A 114 -16.67 -7.83 2.98
N ALA A 115 -16.03 -8.99 3.12
CA ALA A 115 -16.10 -9.76 4.35
C ALA A 115 -15.38 -9.04 5.51
N THR A 116 -15.80 -9.34 6.71
CA THR A 116 -15.12 -8.88 7.92
C THR A 116 -13.75 -9.53 8.02
N ILE A 117 -12.71 -8.72 8.15
CA ILE A 117 -11.35 -9.22 8.37
C ILE A 117 -11.27 -9.85 9.76
N PRO A 118 -10.79 -11.10 9.89
CA PRO A 118 -10.65 -11.79 11.18
C PRO A 118 -9.77 -11.00 12.16
N PRO A 119 -10.10 -10.98 13.46
CA PRO A 119 -9.38 -10.16 14.44
C PRO A 119 -7.92 -10.60 14.66
N ASN A 120 -7.60 -11.85 14.36
CA ASN A 120 -6.24 -12.39 14.44
C ASN A 120 -5.35 -11.94 13.27
N ILE A 121 -5.91 -11.39 12.20
CA ILE A 121 -5.13 -10.91 11.04
C ILE A 121 -5.07 -9.39 11.03
N ARG A 122 -3.87 -8.84 10.87
CA ARG A 122 -3.64 -7.40 10.71
C ARG A 122 -2.70 -7.11 9.56
N LEU A 123 -3.05 -6.07 8.82
CA LEU A 123 -2.23 -5.54 7.73
C LEU A 123 -1.80 -4.10 8.10
N PHE A 124 -0.52 -3.94 8.34
CA PHE A 124 0.11 -2.63 8.51
C PHE A 124 0.57 -2.16 7.15
N ASN A 125 -0.27 -1.40 6.45
CA ASN A 125 -0.05 -1.14 5.04
C ASN A 125 -0.18 0.33 4.64
N LYS A 126 0.35 0.64 3.46
CA LYS A 126 0.14 1.91 2.75
C LYS A 126 -0.13 1.64 1.28
N VAL A 127 -1.34 1.96 0.88
CA VAL A 127 -1.81 1.83 -0.50
C VAL A 127 -1.61 3.09 -1.32
N GLY A 128 -1.73 2.96 -2.63
CA GLY A 128 -1.84 4.06 -3.58
C GLY A 128 -2.58 3.60 -4.84
N LEU A 129 -3.43 4.50 -5.35
CA LEU A 129 -4.15 4.35 -6.61
C LEU A 129 -3.96 5.64 -7.41
N ALA A 130 -3.44 5.53 -8.62
CA ALA A 130 -3.36 6.66 -9.54
C ALA A 130 -3.08 6.17 -10.96
N TYR A 131 -3.76 6.73 -11.93
CA TYR A 131 -3.49 6.54 -13.36
C TYR A 131 -3.48 5.08 -13.82
N GLY A 132 -4.31 4.23 -13.23
CA GLY A 132 -4.34 2.80 -13.50
C GLY A 132 -3.33 1.97 -12.69
N PHE A 133 -2.42 2.61 -11.96
CA PHE A 133 -1.52 1.91 -11.05
C PHE A 133 -2.19 1.71 -9.69
N LEU A 134 -2.19 0.47 -9.22
CA LEU A 134 -2.56 0.09 -7.86
C LEU A 134 -1.33 -0.48 -7.17
N ILE A 135 -1.01 0.07 -6.00
CA ILE A 135 0.08 -0.41 -5.16
C ILE A 135 -0.41 -0.69 -3.76
N ASP A 136 0.02 -1.80 -3.19
CA ASP A 136 -0.03 -2.04 -1.75
C ASP A 136 1.35 -2.48 -1.25
N SER A 137 1.71 -2.01 -0.07
CA SER A 137 2.90 -2.44 0.66
C SER A 137 2.46 -2.67 2.10
N ALA A 138 2.54 -3.91 2.55
CA ALA A 138 2.03 -4.35 3.82
C ALA A 138 3.05 -5.20 4.60
N TYR A 139 3.07 -5.01 5.90
CA TYR A 139 3.49 -6.00 6.87
C TYR A 139 2.23 -6.69 7.38
N ILE A 140 2.15 -8.00 7.19
CA ILE A 140 0.97 -8.81 7.47
C ILE A 140 1.30 -9.74 8.62
N VAL A 141 0.40 -9.80 9.61
CA VAL A 141 0.54 -10.67 10.77
C VAL A 141 -0.72 -11.50 10.98
N ASP A 142 -0.53 -12.73 11.43
CA ASP A 142 -1.58 -13.58 11.99
C ASP A 142 -1.15 -14.01 13.39
N PHE A 143 -1.86 -13.50 14.38
CA PHE A 143 -1.54 -13.73 15.80
C PHE A 143 -1.81 -15.15 16.27
N ASP A 144 -2.76 -15.85 15.64
CA ASP A 144 -3.14 -17.21 16.05
C ASP A 144 -2.19 -18.26 15.46
N ASN A 145 -1.71 -18.03 14.23
CA ASN A 145 -0.84 -18.95 13.52
C ASN A 145 0.65 -18.56 13.57
N ASN A 146 1.01 -17.49 14.27
CA ASN A 146 2.37 -16.95 14.33
C ASN A 146 2.97 -16.73 12.95
N VAL A 147 2.20 -16.15 12.04
CA VAL A 147 2.63 -15.77 10.70
C VAL A 147 2.99 -14.29 10.68
N GLU A 148 4.12 -13.96 10.09
CA GLU A 148 4.50 -12.60 9.72
C GLU A 148 5.25 -12.57 8.40
N PHE A 149 4.96 -11.59 7.56
CA PHE A 149 5.72 -11.34 6.34
C PHE A 149 5.49 -9.95 5.79
N PHE A 150 6.44 -9.50 4.99
CA PHE A 150 6.31 -8.28 4.20
C PHE A 150 5.94 -8.62 2.76
N LEU A 151 4.99 -7.89 2.21
CA LEU A 151 4.61 -8.00 0.81
C LEU A 151 4.44 -6.61 0.21
N SER A 152 5.01 -6.38 -0.96
CA SER A 152 4.80 -5.16 -1.74
C SER A 152 4.62 -5.51 -3.20
N ALA A 153 3.57 -5.00 -3.81
CA ALA A 153 3.30 -5.21 -5.22
C ALA A 153 2.66 -3.97 -5.84
N VAL A 154 2.94 -3.76 -7.11
CA VAL A 154 2.28 -2.77 -7.95
C VAL A 154 1.74 -3.45 -9.19
N VAL A 155 0.52 -3.11 -9.57
CA VAL A 155 -0.16 -3.62 -10.77
C VAL A 155 -0.67 -2.44 -11.57
N TYR A 156 -0.58 -2.53 -12.89
CA TYR A 156 -1.14 -1.56 -13.82
C TYR A 156 -2.32 -2.18 -14.56
N GLY A 157 -3.48 -1.54 -14.46
CA GLY A 157 -4.72 -1.90 -15.15
C GLY A 157 -5.32 -0.68 -15.83
N ASN A 158 -5.16 -0.59 -17.14
CA ASN A 158 -5.67 0.48 -17.98
C ASN A 158 -5.85 -0.04 -19.42
N GLU A 159 -6.90 -0.84 -19.63
CA GLU A 159 -7.15 -1.52 -20.90
C GLU A 159 -7.36 -0.54 -22.06
N ASN A 160 -8.00 0.60 -21.80
CA ASN A 160 -8.28 1.59 -22.86
C ASN A 160 -7.07 2.45 -23.23
N GLY A 161 -5.94 2.34 -22.51
CA GLY A 161 -4.70 3.06 -22.77
C GLY A 161 -4.76 4.57 -22.53
N ILE A 162 -5.88 5.11 -22.03
CA ILE A 162 -6.07 6.55 -21.84
C ILE A 162 -5.73 6.92 -20.39
N ILE A 163 -4.72 7.76 -20.21
CA ILE A 163 -4.34 8.27 -18.89
C ILE A 163 -5.20 9.48 -18.51
N ASN A 164 -5.55 9.61 -17.24
CA ASN A 164 -6.29 10.74 -16.65
C ASN A 164 -7.74 10.88 -17.15
N ASP A 165 -8.36 9.75 -17.51
CA ASP A 165 -9.78 9.71 -17.91
C ASP A 165 -10.70 9.15 -16.81
N ASP A 166 -10.12 8.79 -15.65
CA ASP A 166 -10.78 8.18 -14.50
C ASP A 166 -11.40 6.79 -14.76
N THR A 167 -11.01 6.14 -15.86
CA THR A 167 -11.48 4.82 -16.27
C THR A 167 -10.33 3.84 -16.20
N TYR A 168 -10.29 3.03 -15.13
CA TYR A 168 -9.20 2.08 -14.88
C TYR A 168 -9.74 0.75 -14.37
N ASP A 169 -8.97 -0.34 -14.59
CA ASP A 169 -9.38 -1.71 -14.26
C ASP A 169 -9.09 -2.09 -12.80
N TYR A 170 -9.39 -1.16 -11.86
CA TYR A 170 -9.12 -1.43 -10.45
C TYR A 170 -9.95 -2.59 -9.90
N GLU A 171 -11.26 -2.54 -10.08
CA GLU A 171 -12.20 -3.52 -9.54
C GLU A 171 -12.17 -4.85 -10.32
N SER A 172 -11.94 -4.78 -11.64
CA SER A 172 -12.01 -5.95 -12.51
C SER A 172 -10.71 -6.76 -12.57
N LEU A 173 -9.56 -6.11 -12.32
CA LEU A 173 -8.25 -6.73 -12.51
C LEU A 173 -7.32 -6.53 -11.31
N THR A 174 -6.99 -5.28 -10.96
CA THR A 174 -5.82 -5.05 -10.10
C THR A 174 -6.08 -5.37 -8.64
N ILE A 175 -7.28 -5.07 -8.10
CA ILE A 175 -7.66 -5.43 -6.73
C ILE A 175 -7.77 -6.95 -6.58
N PRO A 176 -8.50 -7.70 -7.45
CA PRO A 176 -8.53 -9.16 -7.39
C PRO A 176 -7.14 -9.80 -7.47
N PHE A 177 -6.26 -9.28 -8.34
CA PHE A 177 -4.90 -9.78 -8.44
C PHE A 177 -4.12 -9.64 -7.14
N LEU A 178 -4.15 -8.44 -6.50
CA LEU A 178 -3.43 -8.23 -5.23
C LEU A 178 -4.00 -9.09 -4.11
N SER A 179 -5.31 -9.29 -4.09
CA SER A 179 -5.97 -10.12 -3.09
C SER A 179 -5.54 -11.57 -3.20
N GLU A 180 -5.52 -12.11 -4.41
CA GLU A 180 -5.10 -13.49 -4.67
C GLU A 180 -3.60 -13.67 -4.40
N LEU A 181 -2.76 -12.72 -4.85
CA LEU A 181 -1.33 -12.73 -4.53
C LEU A 181 -1.10 -12.80 -3.01
N GLY A 182 -1.83 -11.99 -2.25
CA GLY A 182 -1.76 -12.01 -0.79
C GLY A 182 -2.13 -13.38 -0.21
N ARG A 183 -3.20 -14.01 -0.69
CA ARG A 183 -3.65 -15.34 -0.24
C ARG A 183 -2.63 -16.42 -0.53
N VAL A 184 -2.08 -16.43 -1.74
CA VAL A 184 -1.04 -17.42 -2.12
C VAL A 184 0.20 -17.31 -1.23
N ILE A 185 0.68 -16.08 -0.98
CA ILE A 185 1.84 -15.88 -0.11
C ILE A 185 1.51 -16.23 1.34
N TYR A 186 0.32 -15.86 1.83
CA TYR A 186 -0.13 -16.21 3.18
C TYR A 186 -0.20 -17.73 3.38
N GLU A 187 -0.77 -18.47 2.43
CA GLU A 187 -0.79 -19.93 2.48
C GLU A 187 0.62 -20.53 2.49
N PHE A 188 1.52 -20.00 1.67
CA PHE A 188 2.92 -20.41 1.70
C PHE A 188 3.54 -20.19 3.08
N GLU A 189 3.34 -19.03 3.69
CA GLU A 189 3.87 -18.68 5.01
C GLU A 189 3.22 -19.49 6.16
N LEU A 190 1.99 -19.96 6.01
CA LEU A 190 1.36 -20.87 6.97
C LEU A 190 2.06 -22.21 7.07
N PHE A 191 2.54 -22.75 5.95
CA PHE A 191 3.12 -24.09 5.86
C PHE A 191 4.65 -24.11 5.77
N ARG A 192 5.26 -22.94 5.58
CA ARG A 192 6.71 -22.82 5.53
C ARG A 192 7.34 -23.19 6.88
N ASP A 193 8.36 -24.06 6.84
CA ASP A 193 9.18 -24.30 8.03
C ASP A 193 9.87 -23.01 8.47
N LYS A 194 9.77 -22.70 9.76
CA LYS A 194 10.33 -21.49 10.36
C LYS A 194 11.39 -21.82 11.38
N ASP A 195 12.53 -21.15 11.29
CA ASP A 195 13.63 -21.32 12.24
C ASP A 195 13.32 -20.70 13.62
N TYR A 196 12.31 -19.81 13.68
CA TYR A 196 11.88 -19.12 14.90
C TYR A 196 10.38 -18.81 14.89
N ILE A 197 9.82 -18.63 16.07
CA ILE A 197 8.46 -18.12 16.23
C ILE A 197 8.54 -16.62 16.43
N PRO A 198 7.83 -15.80 15.63
CA PRO A 198 7.87 -14.35 15.76
C PRO A 198 7.22 -13.87 17.05
N ASP A 199 7.79 -12.83 17.66
CA ASP A 199 7.14 -12.11 18.76
C ASP A 199 6.26 -11.00 18.20
N LEU A 200 4.97 -11.28 18.08
CA LEU A 200 3.98 -10.35 17.54
C LEU A 200 3.33 -9.45 18.60
N ASN A 201 3.76 -9.51 19.86
CA ASN A 201 3.08 -8.80 20.95
C ASN A 201 3.08 -7.28 20.76
N ARG A 202 4.14 -6.69 20.20
CA ARG A 202 4.22 -5.25 19.92
C ARG A 202 3.21 -4.74 18.89
N PHE A 203 2.59 -5.64 18.14
CA PHE A 203 1.60 -5.33 17.11
C PHE A 203 0.15 -5.56 17.56
N LYS A 204 -0.07 -6.04 18.79
CA LYS A 204 -1.38 -6.14 19.41
C LYS A 204 -1.80 -4.77 19.97
N LEU A 205 -2.39 -3.96 19.10
CA LEU A 205 -2.79 -2.58 19.41
C LEU A 205 -4.24 -2.51 19.87
N GLU A 206 -4.55 -1.52 20.70
CA GLU A 206 -5.92 -1.15 21.06
C GLU A 206 -6.44 -0.09 20.06
N TYR A 207 -7.65 -0.32 19.50
CA TYR A 207 -8.26 0.51 18.46
C TYR A 207 -9.46 1.30 18.99
#